data_16d4313e1e705336019449d28815f227
#
_entry.id   16d4313e1e705336019449d28815f227
#
_cell.length_a   1.000
_cell.length_b   1.000
_cell.length_c   1.000
_cell.angle_alpha   90.00
_cell.angle_beta   90.00
_cell.angle_gamma   90.00
#
_symmetry.space_group_name_H-M   'P 1'
#
loop_
_entity.id
_entity.type
_entity.pdbx_description
1 polymer ?
#
loop_
_entity_poly.entity_id
_entity_poly.type
_entity_poly.pdbx_seq_one_letter_code
_entity_poly.pdbx_strand_id
1 'polypeptide(L)'
;MAGHVDAIGGLAAVREDLGVSQLLARVMARYLREGHHATQVAAICDVYRVKRDAAVKALHEHCGPFVSFREPEGSLFLWLKLSDGVDWDRAAEAVQAEGVFCRPGERFTGDASGARFLRLAFSLPTVEEIADGVKALGRALREAAS
;
A
#
# COMPACT_ATOMS: atom_id res chain seq x y z
N MET A 1 2.05 -10.35 -22.60
CA MET A 1 1.42 -9.03 -22.66
C MET A 1 0.16 -9.13 -23.50
N ALA A 2 -0.92 -8.47 -23.09
CA ALA A 2 -2.16 -8.36 -23.86
C ALA A 2 -2.57 -6.89 -23.87
N GLY A 3 -3.04 -6.38 -25.02
CA GLY A 3 -3.45 -4.97 -25.18
C GLY A 3 -3.46 -4.54 -26.65
N HIS A 4 -3.58 -3.24 -26.90
CA HIS A 4 -3.53 -2.68 -28.24
C HIS A 4 -2.13 -2.89 -28.86
N VAL A 5 -2.07 -3.19 -30.16
CA VAL A 5 -0.82 -3.58 -30.85
C VAL A 5 0.28 -2.53 -30.71
N ASP A 6 -0.06 -1.25 -30.85
CA ASP A 6 0.93 -0.17 -30.76
C ASP A 6 1.48 0.00 -29.34
N ALA A 7 0.64 -0.18 -28.31
CA ALA A 7 1.06 -0.17 -26.91
C ALA A 7 1.97 -1.36 -26.58
N ILE A 8 1.65 -2.55 -27.10
CA ILE A 8 2.49 -3.74 -26.96
C ILE A 8 3.83 -3.54 -27.65
N GLY A 9 3.83 -2.96 -28.86
CA GLY A 9 5.05 -2.65 -29.61
C GLY A 9 5.97 -1.68 -28.87
N GLY A 10 5.41 -0.60 -28.32
CA GLY A 10 6.15 0.38 -27.51
C GLY A 10 6.74 -0.22 -26.22
N LEU A 11 5.96 -1.04 -25.50
CA LEU A 11 6.44 -1.74 -24.32
C LEU A 11 7.51 -2.78 -24.64
N ALA A 12 7.39 -3.50 -25.76
CA ALA A 12 8.38 -4.47 -26.20
C ALA A 12 9.72 -3.81 -26.56
N ALA A 13 9.68 -2.60 -27.11
CA ALA A 13 10.88 -1.86 -27.50
C ALA A 13 11.73 -1.38 -26.30
N VAL A 14 11.11 -1.15 -25.14
CA VAL A 14 11.80 -0.69 -23.90
C VAL A 14 12.04 -1.82 -22.90
N ARG A 15 11.68 -3.04 -23.27
CA ARG A 15 11.84 -4.21 -22.40
C ARG A 15 13.27 -4.75 -22.49
N GLU A 16 14.01 -4.65 -21.40
CA GLU A 16 15.40 -5.11 -21.28
C GLU A 16 15.53 -6.52 -20.62
N ASP A 17 14.42 -7.10 -20.17
CA ASP A 17 14.44 -8.40 -19.51
C ASP A 17 14.63 -9.55 -20.50
N LEU A 18 15.27 -10.62 -20.05
CA LEU A 18 15.47 -11.86 -20.83
C LEU A 18 14.24 -12.78 -20.80
N GLY A 19 13.09 -12.28 -20.32
CA GLY A 19 11.87 -13.04 -20.16
C GLY A 19 11.75 -13.72 -18.77
N VAL A 20 10.78 -14.61 -18.64
CA VAL A 20 10.51 -15.35 -17.39
C VAL A 20 11.23 -16.69 -17.38
N SER A 21 11.71 -17.08 -16.19
CA SER A 21 12.28 -18.42 -15.99
C SER A 21 11.29 -19.51 -16.40
N GLN A 22 11.69 -20.37 -17.32
CA GLN A 22 10.87 -21.49 -17.79
C GLN A 22 10.55 -22.48 -16.66
N LEU A 23 11.48 -22.68 -15.72
CA LEU A 23 11.25 -23.52 -14.55
C LEU A 23 10.14 -22.95 -13.68
N LEU A 24 10.22 -21.66 -13.30
CA LEU A 24 9.19 -21.01 -12.48
C LEU A 24 7.84 -20.96 -13.21
N ALA A 25 7.82 -20.71 -14.50
CA ALA A 25 6.60 -20.73 -15.30
C ALA A 25 5.91 -22.11 -15.26
N ARG A 26 6.67 -23.21 -15.35
CA ARG A 26 6.13 -24.58 -15.25
C ARG A 26 5.64 -24.90 -13.83
N VAL A 27 6.36 -24.47 -12.80
CA VAL A 27 5.93 -24.63 -11.40
C VAL A 27 4.60 -23.90 -11.17
N MET A 28 4.48 -22.65 -11.61
CA MET A 28 3.24 -21.90 -11.51
C MET A 28 2.10 -22.53 -12.30
N ALA A 29 2.36 -22.99 -13.52
CA ALA A 29 1.35 -23.67 -14.32
C ALA A 29 0.84 -24.95 -13.65
N ARG A 30 1.70 -25.70 -12.97
CA ARG A 30 1.33 -26.87 -12.18
C ARG A 30 0.50 -26.49 -10.96
N TYR A 31 0.94 -25.52 -10.18
CA TYR A 31 0.26 -24.99 -9.02
C TYR A 31 -1.19 -24.53 -9.33
N LEU A 32 -1.36 -23.84 -10.47
CA LEU A 32 -2.67 -23.39 -10.95
C LEU A 32 -3.56 -24.57 -11.36
N ARG A 33 -3.01 -25.56 -12.10
CA ARG A 33 -3.76 -26.73 -12.57
C ARG A 33 -4.20 -27.65 -11.44
N GLU A 34 -3.41 -27.74 -10.37
CA GLU A 34 -3.73 -28.52 -9.18
C GLU A 34 -4.74 -27.82 -8.23
N GLY A 35 -5.17 -26.59 -8.57
CA GLY A 35 -6.19 -25.85 -7.82
C GLY A 35 -5.71 -25.19 -6.54
N HIS A 36 -4.41 -25.26 -6.22
CA HIS A 36 -3.85 -24.68 -4.98
C HIS A 36 -4.03 -23.16 -4.89
N HIS A 37 -4.10 -22.47 -6.03
CA HIS A 37 -4.26 -21.02 -6.10
C HIS A 37 -5.53 -20.54 -5.40
N ALA A 38 -6.67 -21.17 -5.67
CA ALA A 38 -7.96 -20.75 -5.11
C ALA A 38 -7.96 -20.85 -3.57
N THR A 39 -7.45 -21.96 -3.04
CA THR A 39 -7.30 -22.18 -1.59
C THR A 39 -6.38 -21.14 -0.95
N GLN A 40 -5.24 -20.88 -1.59
CA GLN A 40 -4.28 -19.89 -1.10
C GLN A 40 -4.84 -18.48 -1.10
N VAL A 41 -5.53 -18.09 -2.18
CA VAL A 41 -6.17 -16.77 -2.27
C VAL A 41 -7.21 -16.59 -1.17
N ALA A 42 -8.06 -17.56 -0.92
CA ALA A 42 -9.06 -17.49 0.15
C ALA A 42 -8.38 -17.28 1.52
N ALA A 43 -7.37 -18.07 1.85
CA ALA A 43 -6.64 -17.96 3.11
C ALA A 43 -5.95 -16.60 3.26
N ILE A 44 -5.32 -16.10 2.20
CA ILE A 44 -4.66 -14.76 2.21
C ILE A 44 -5.69 -13.64 2.38
N CYS A 45 -6.84 -13.73 1.71
CA CYS A 45 -7.90 -12.72 1.84
C CYS A 45 -8.40 -12.62 3.29
N ASP A 46 -8.53 -13.72 4.01
CA ASP A 46 -8.96 -13.71 5.42
C ASP A 46 -7.91 -13.03 6.30
N VAL A 47 -6.63 -13.35 6.12
CA VAL A 47 -5.52 -12.71 6.86
C VAL A 47 -5.49 -11.21 6.60
N TYR A 48 -5.57 -10.78 5.34
CA TYR A 48 -5.50 -9.36 5.01
C TYR A 48 -6.75 -8.59 5.39
N ARG A 49 -7.91 -9.23 5.46
CA ARG A 49 -9.13 -8.59 6.00
C ARG A 49 -8.93 -8.19 7.45
N VAL A 50 -8.41 -9.09 8.28
CA VAL A 50 -8.14 -8.81 9.70
C VAL A 50 -7.13 -7.67 9.86
N LYS A 51 -6.04 -7.67 9.08
CA LYS A 51 -5.04 -6.60 9.10
C LYS A 51 -5.59 -5.25 8.62
N ARG A 52 -6.40 -5.27 7.55
CA ARG A 52 -7.08 -4.06 7.05
C ARG A 52 -7.98 -3.46 8.12
N ASP A 53 -8.83 -4.28 8.74
CA ASP A 53 -9.79 -3.83 9.72
C ASP A 53 -9.09 -3.24 10.97
N ALA A 54 -7.99 -3.85 11.38
CA ALA A 54 -7.13 -3.30 12.44
C ALA A 54 -6.53 -1.94 12.06
N ALA A 55 -6.01 -1.81 10.83
CA ALA A 55 -5.45 -0.54 10.35
C ALA A 55 -6.50 0.57 10.25
N VAL A 56 -7.69 0.25 9.69
CA VAL A 56 -8.82 1.18 9.58
C VAL A 56 -9.26 1.65 10.96
N LYS A 57 -9.47 0.73 11.90
CA LYS A 57 -9.85 1.06 13.28
C LYS A 57 -8.82 1.99 13.93
N ALA A 58 -7.54 1.64 13.88
CA ALA A 58 -6.48 2.44 14.48
C ALA A 58 -6.36 3.83 13.83
N LEU A 59 -6.55 3.95 12.52
CA LEU A 59 -6.56 5.24 11.82
C LEU A 59 -7.70 6.15 12.29
N HIS A 60 -8.91 5.61 12.46
CA HIS A 60 -10.03 6.38 13.01
C HIS A 60 -9.76 6.85 14.44
N GLU A 61 -9.17 6.00 15.27
CA GLU A 61 -8.89 6.31 16.67
C GLU A 61 -7.77 7.34 16.87
N HIS A 62 -6.72 7.27 16.03
CA HIS A 62 -5.49 8.04 16.28
C HIS A 62 -5.19 9.13 15.26
N CYS A 63 -5.70 9.02 14.04
CA CYS A 63 -5.36 9.89 12.92
C CYS A 63 -6.55 10.67 12.34
N GLY A 64 -7.78 10.42 12.78
CA GLY A 64 -9.01 10.99 12.21
C GLY A 64 -9.00 12.49 11.94
N PRO A 65 -8.45 13.37 12.82
CA PRO A 65 -8.38 14.81 12.57
C PRO A 65 -7.38 15.19 11.46
N PHE A 66 -6.43 14.35 11.15
CA PHE A 66 -5.28 14.67 10.31
C PHE A 66 -5.33 14.05 8.94
N VAL A 67 -6.11 12.96 8.77
CA VAL A 67 -6.21 12.24 7.51
C VAL A 67 -7.65 11.91 7.16
N SER A 68 -7.92 11.84 5.87
CA SER A 68 -9.13 11.23 5.33
C SER A 68 -8.76 10.11 4.37
N PHE A 69 -9.56 9.05 4.31
CA PHE A 69 -9.34 7.92 3.42
C PHE A 69 -10.66 7.22 3.11
N ARG A 70 -10.67 6.51 2.01
CA ARG A 70 -11.73 5.56 1.70
C ARG A 70 -11.31 4.17 2.20
N GLU A 71 -12.18 3.51 2.93
CA GLU A 71 -11.95 2.13 3.33
C GLU A 71 -11.90 1.23 2.09
N PRO A 72 -10.81 0.48 1.89
CA PRO A 72 -10.69 -0.37 0.72
C PRO A 72 -11.45 -1.69 0.93
N GLU A 73 -12.16 -2.15 -0.08
CA GLU A 73 -12.77 -3.49 -0.09
C GLU A 73 -11.72 -4.61 -0.16
N GLY A 74 -10.54 -4.29 -0.67
CA GLY A 74 -9.37 -5.16 -0.78
C GLY A 74 -8.10 -4.33 -0.82
N SER A 75 -7.03 -4.84 -1.39
CA SER A 75 -5.71 -4.21 -1.45
C SER A 75 -4.79 -4.60 -0.29
N LEU A 76 -3.56 -4.11 -0.36
CA LEU A 76 -2.49 -4.26 0.63
C LEU A 76 -2.10 -2.90 1.23
N PHE A 77 -2.78 -1.84 0.78
CA PHE A 77 -2.43 -0.45 1.06
C PHE A 77 -3.67 0.37 1.38
N LEU A 78 -3.49 1.37 2.24
CA LEU A 78 -4.41 2.47 2.47
C LEU A 78 -3.85 3.73 1.82
N TRP A 79 -4.72 4.51 1.21
CA TRP A 79 -4.40 5.77 0.57
C TRP A 79 -4.96 6.89 1.43
N LEU A 80 -4.09 7.56 2.17
CA LEU A 80 -4.43 8.55 3.18
C LEU A 80 -4.21 9.94 2.62
N LYS A 81 -5.24 10.78 2.56
CA LYS A 81 -5.14 12.19 2.22
C LYS A 81 -4.91 12.99 3.49
N LEU A 82 -3.85 13.79 3.55
CA LEU A 82 -3.57 14.69 4.66
C LEU A 82 -4.55 15.88 4.65
N SER A 83 -5.00 16.27 5.84
CA SER A 83 -5.80 17.48 6.05
C SER A 83 -4.97 18.73 5.76
N ASP A 84 -5.64 19.82 5.37
CA ASP A 84 -4.97 21.05 4.95
C ASP A 84 -4.15 21.72 6.07
N GLY A 85 -4.48 21.47 7.34
CA GLY A 85 -3.73 21.96 8.50
C GLY A 85 -2.45 21.20 8.82
N VAL A 86 -2.12 20.11 8.10
CA VAL A 86 -0.89 19.33 8.33
C VAL A 86 0.20 19.79 7.36
N ASP A 87 1.33 20.24 7.92
CA ASP A 87 2.54 20.53 7.14
C ASP A 87 3.15 19.22 6.65
N TRP A 88 3.29 19.08 5.32
CA TRP A 88 3.74 17.85 4.71
C TRP A 88 5.20 17.52 5.04
N ASP A 89 6.12 18.50 5.00
CA ASP A 89 7.55 18.27 5.19
C ASP A 89 7.81 17.89 6.65
N ARG A 90 7.21 18.60 7.59
CA ARG A 90 7.25 18.26 9.02
C ARG A 90 6.64 16.90 9.30
N ALA A 91 5.52 16.56 8.66
CA ALA A 91 4.88 15.26 8.82
C ALA A 91 5.78 14.12 8.35
N ALA A 92 6.46 14.28 7.22
CA ALA A 92 7.35 13.26 6.68
C ALA A 92 8.55 12.99 7.62
N GLU A 93 9.15 14.04 8.18
CA GLU A 93 10.25 13.93 9.15
C GLU A 93 9.78 13.29 10.46
N ALA A 94 8.66 13.74 11.02
CA ALA A 94 8.11 13.23 12.27
C ALA A 94 7.68 11.76 12.16
N VAL A 95 7.06 11.37 11.04
CA VAL A 95 6.66 9.97 10.76
C VAL A 95 7.90 9.06 10.68
N GLN A 96 8.96 9.54 10.05
CA GLN A 96 10.22 8.79 9.99
C GLN A 96 10.90 8.66 11.36
N ALA A 97 10.89 9.73 12.16
CA ALA A 97 11.44 9.72 13.51
C ALA A 97 10.73 8.73 14.44
N GLU A 98 9.42 8.55 14.28
CA GLU A 98 8.61 7.55 14.98
C GLU A 98 8.80 6.11 14.45
N GLY A 99 9.65 5.92 13.45
CA GLY A 99 9.93 4.60 12.86
C GLY A 99 8.79 4.06 11.97
N VAL A 100 7.84 4.88 11.57
CA VAL A 100 6.74 4.49 10.69
C VAL A 100 7.13 4.66 9.23
N PHE A 101 6.95 3.59 8.46
CA PHE A 101 7.32 3.58 7.06
C PHE A 101 6.11 3.84 6.15
N CYS A 102 5.85 5.12 5.85
CA CYS A 102 4.88 5.54 4.84
C CYS A 102 5.58 6.00 3.56
N ARG A 103 4.91 5.84 2.42
CA ARG A 103 5.41 6.35 1.14
C ARG A 103 4.61 7.57 0.70
N PRO A 104 5.28 8.66 0.27
CA PRO A 104 4.61 9.79 -0.36
C PRO A 104 3.80 9.37 -1.58
N GLY A 105 2.61 9.92 -1.73
CA GLY A 105 1.70 9.59 -2.83
C GLY A 105 2.22 9.96 -4.20
N GLU A 106 3.00 11.02 -4.30
CA GLU A 106 3.63 11.48 -5.56
C GLU A 106 4.46 10.41 -6.27
N ARG A 107 5.00 9.44 -5.53
CA ARG A 107 5.74 8.32 -6.12
C ARG A 107 4.87 7.35 -6.92
N PHE A 108 3.53 7.47 -6.83
CA PHE A 108 2.57 6.54 -7.42
C PHE A 108 1.63 7.19 -8.41
N THR A 109 1.75 8.50 -8.60
CA THR A 109 1.01 9.27 -9.59
C THR A 109 1.99 9.84 -10.62
N GLY A 110 1.58 9.97 -11.86
CA GLY A 110 2.40 10.56 -12.93
C GLY A 110 2.37 12.10 -12.92
N ASP A 111 1.67 12.69 -11.97
CA ASP A 111 1.46 14.12 -11.83
C ASP A 111 1.40 14.53 -10.33
N ALA A 112 1.07 15.79 -10.06
CA ALA A 112 0.94 16.32 -8.72
C ALA A 112 -0.32 15.85 -7.95
N SER A 113 -1.16 14.98 -8.54
CA SER A 113 -2.38 14.50 -7.87
C SER A 113 -2.11 13.67 -6.61
N GLY A 114 -0.91 13.12 -6.50
CA GLY A 114 -0.43 12.42 -5.30
C GLY A 114 0.10 13.32 -4.20
N ALA A 115 0.21 14.64 -4.44
CA ALA A 115 0.59 15.60 -3.41
C ALA A 115 -0.36 15.52 -2.22
N ARG A 116 0.16 15.57 -1.00
CA ARG A 116 -0.59 15.45 0.25
C ARG A 116 -1.24 14.07 0.48
N PHE A 117 -0.78 13.03 -0.21
CA PHE A 117 -1.19 11.67 0.06
C PHE A 117 -0.05 10.84 0.65
N LEU A 118 -0.42 9.91 1.53
CA LEU A 118 0.45 8.86 2.07
C LEU A 118 -0.08 7.50 1.64
N ARG A 119 0.81 6.62 1.22
CA ARG A 119 0.49 5.21 1.05
C ARG A 119 0.99 4.43 2.27
N LEU A 120 0.05 3.92 3.06
CA LEU A 120 0.32 3.05 4.21
C LEU A 120 0.14 1.59 3.81
N ALA A 121 1.16 0.76 4.02
CA ALA A 121 1.10 -0.67 3.78
C ALA A 121 0.74 -1.40 5.08
N PHE A 122 -0.22 -2.34 5.01
CA PHE A 122 -0.63 -3.17 6.15
C PHE A 122 -0.38 -4.67 5.92
N SER A 123 0.23 -5.04 4.81
CA SER A 123 0.39 -6.45 4.44
C SER A 123 1.46 -7.18 5.24
N LEU A 124 2.59 -6.55 5.52
CA LEU A 124 3.74 -7.18 6.16
C LEU A 124 3.62 -7.26 7.70
N PRO A 125 3.31 -6.17 8.43
CA PRO A 125 3.32 -6.17 9.88
C PRO A 125 2.22 -7.04 10.48
N THR A 126 2.38 -7.42 11.75
CA THR A 126 1.33 -8.08 12.56
C THR A 126 0.21 -7.09 12.90
N VAL A 127 -0.89 -7.58 13.45
CA VAL A 127 -2.01 -6.72 13.89
C VAL A 127 -1.57 -5.76 14.99
N GLU A 128 -0.74 -6.22 15.91
CA GLU A 128 -0.18 -5.43 17.01
C GLU A 128 0.75 -4.33 16.47
N GLU A 129 1.66 -4.69 15.57
CA GLU A 129 2.57 -3.74 14.91
C GLU A 129 1.81 -2.69 14.08
N ILE A 130 0.68 -3.07 13.46
CA ILE A 130 -0.20 -2.12 12.76
C ILE A 130 -0.78 -1.11 13.75
N ALA A 131 -1.33 -1.57 14.87
CA ALA A 131 -1.92 -0.70 15.87
C ALA A 131 -0.90 0.28 16.46
N ASP A 132 0.29 -0.20 16.82
CA ASP A 132 1.37 0.62 17.37
C ASP A 132 1.93 1.60 16.33
N GLY A 133 2.14 1.16 15.09
CA GLY A 133 2.61 2.01 14.00
C GLY A 133 1.62 3.12 13.65
N VAL A 134 0.31 2.83 13.62
CA VAL A 134 -0.71 3.85 13.35
C VAL A 134 -0.83 4.83 14.52
N LYS A 135 -0.67 4.37 15.74
CA LYS A 135 -0.62 5.26 16.92
C LYS A 135 0.58 6.20 16.86
N ALA A 136 1.74 5.70 16.46
CA ALA A 136 2.95 6.50 16.22
C ALA A 136 2.73 7.51 15.08
N LEU A 137 2.12 7.10 13.98
CA LEU A 137 1.70 7.99 12.89
C LEU A 137 0.81 9.13 13.41
N GLY A 138 -0.17 8.82 14.26
CA GLY A 138 -1.05 9.83 14.85
C GLY A 138 -0.33 10.87 15.73
N ARG A 139 0.73 10.46 16.45
CA ARG A 139 1.59 11.39 17.21
C ARG A 139 2.35 12.32 16.25
N ALA A 140 3.01 11.76 15.27
CA ALA A 140 3.77 12.52 14.27
C ALA A 140 2.91 13.55 13.52
N LEU A 141 1.71 13.15 13.09
CA LEU A 141 0.78 14.04 12.40
C LEU A 141 0.27 15.18 13.30
N ARG A 142 0.10 14.92 14.59
CA ARG A 142 -0.29 15.97 15.58
C ARG A 142 0.80 17.01 15.76
N GLU A 143 2.06 16.59 15.82
CA GLU A 143 3.21 17.51 15.89
C GLU A 143 3.36 18.35 14.62
N ALA A 144 3.06 17.77 13.46
CA ALA A 144 3.11 18.47 12.18
C ALA A 144 1.92 19.42 11.94
N ALA A 145 0.84 19.29 12.69
CA ALA A 145 -0.34 20.16 12.63
C ALA A 145 -0.28 21.36 13.60
N SER A 146 0.76 21.43 14.42
CA SER A 146 1.01 22.52 15.38
C SER A 146 1.92 23.58 14.81
#